data_8a916f0e9c2020442c658497a0d2ef7a
#
_entry.id   8a916f0e9c2020442c658497a0d2ef7a
#
_cell.length_a   1.000
_cell.length_b   1.000
_cell.length_c   1.000
_cell.angle_alpha   90.00
_cell.angle_beta   90.00
_cell.angle_gamma   90.00
#
_symmetry.space_group_name_H-M   'P 1'
#
loop_
_entity.id
_entity.type
_entity.pdbx_description
1 polymer ?
#
loop_
_entity_poly.entity_id
_entity_poly.type
_entity_poly.pdbx_seq_one_letter_code
_entity_poly.pdbx_strand_id
1 'polypeptide(L)'
;MVPIENYSATETVSETILAAAMQRFEQFGYSKTTMAEIAADCDMSAANIYRYFENKLEIGAQLARRWLAQECSALAEVIAAPTP
;
A
#
# COMPACT_ATOMS: atom_id res chain seq x y z
N MET A 1 -12.15 -20.79 7.17
CA MET A 1 -11.35 -20.02 6.22
C MET A 1 -12.23 -19.13 5.38
N VAL A 2 -11.82 -17.91 5.21
CA VAL A 2 -12.59 -16.98 4.40
C VAL A 2 -12.38 -17.32 2.93
N PRO A 3 -13.46 -17.50 2.18
CA PRO A 3 -13.31 -17.75 0.75
C PRO A 3 -12.69 -16.55 0.05
N ILE A 4 -11.75 -16.83 -0.81
CA ILE A 4 -11.06 -15.78 -1.55
C ILE A 4 -12.03 -15.01 -2.45
N GLU A 5 -13.04 -15.68 -2.92
CA GLU A 5 -14.03 -15.05 -3.79
C GLU A 5 -14.80 -13.93 -3.10
N ASN A 6 -14.69 -13.80 -1.79
CA ASN A 6 -15.30 -12.69 -1.08
C ASN A 6 -14.55 -11.40 -1.24
N TYR A 7 -13.31 -11.47 -1.70
CA TYR A 7 -12.52 -10.28 -1.95
C TYR A 7 -12.78 -9.79 -3.36
N SER A 8 -12.92 -8.49 -3.51
CA SER A 8 -13.04 -7.94 -4.85
C SER A 8 -11.67 -8.03 -5.52
N ALA A 9 -11.67 -8.24 -6.82
CA ALA A 9 -10.43 -8.24 -7.59
C ALA A 9 -9.73 -6.90 -7.48
N THR A 10 -10.50 -5.83 -7.39
CA THR A 10 -9.96 -4.48 -7.25
C THR A 10 -9.17 -4.33 -5.97
N GLU A 11 -9.69 -4.83 -4.86
CA GLU A 11 -8.96 -4.77 -3.59
C GLU A 11 -7.66 -5.56 -3.66
N THR A 12 -7.70 -6.73 -4.23
CA THR A 12 -6.51 -7.58 -4.37
C THR A 12 -5.44 -6.89 -5.21
N VAL A 13 -5.83 -6.29 -6.31
CA VAL A 13 -4.90 -5.59 -7.19
C VAL A 13 -4.34 -4.36 -6.50
N SER A 14 -5.18 -3.61 -5.82
CA SER A 14 -4.72 -2.43 -5.07
C SER A 14 -3.68 -2.80 -4.03
N GLU A 15 -3.90 -3.90 -3.31
CA GLU A 15 -2.94 -4.36 -2.32
C GLU A 15 -1.62 -4.74 -2.96
N THR A 16 -1.66 -5.38 -4.11
CA THR A 16 -0.45 -5.75 -4.83
C THR A 16 0.32 -4.49 -5.25
N ILE A 17 -0.39 -3.49 -5.75
CA ILE A 17 0.23 -2.23 -6.14
C ILE A 17 0.88 -1.54 -4.95
N LEU A 18 0.19 -1.49 -3.84
CA LEU A 18 0.72 -0.85 -2.63
C LEU A 18 1.97 -1.56 -2.13
N ALA A 19 1.98 -2.89 -2.16
CA ALA A 19 3.13 -3.65 -1.73
C ALA A 19 4.34 -3.41 -2.64
N ALA A 20 4.11 -3.40 -3.94
CA ALA A 20 5.18 -3.15 -4.91
C ALA A 20 5.73 -1.73 -4.74
N ALA A 21 4.85 -0.76 -4.55
CA ALA A 21 5.25 0.63 -4.37
C ALA A 21 6.08 0.79 -3.09
N MET A 22 5.67 0.16 -2.02
CA MET A 22 6.40 0.21 -0.76
C MET A 22 7.82 -0.30 -0.94
N GLN A 23 7.98 -1.43 -1.62
CA GLN A 23 9.29 -1.98 -1.89
C GLN A 23 10.17 -1.02 -2.67
N ARG A 24 9.61 -0.41 -3.71
CA ARG A 24 10.36 0.54 -4.51
C ARG A 24 10.73 1.80 -3.73
N PHE A 25 9.80 2.30 -2.93
CA PHE A 25 10.06 3.48 -2.12
C PHE A 25 11.17 3.22 -1.11
N GLU A 26 11.19 2.03 -0.52
CA GLU A 26 12.23 1.66 0.43
C GLU A 26 13.58 1.47 -0.23
N GLN A 27 13.59 0.91 -1.41
CA GLN A 27 14.84 0.57 -2.09
C GLN A 27 15.45 1.74 -2.85
N PHE A 28 14.61 2.51 -3.55
CA PHE A 28 15.09 3.58 -4.43
C PHE A 28 14.67 4.97 -4.00
N GLY A 29 13.70 5.06 -3.10
CA GLY A 29 13.15 6.32 -2.67
C GLY A 29 11.92 6.73 -3.45
N TYR A 30 11.09 7.52 -2.81
CA TYR A 30 9.83 7.96 -3.39
C TYR A 30 10.03 8.73 -4.70
N SER A 31 10.95 9.71 -4.67
CA SER A 31 11.13 10.59 -5.83
C SER A 31 11.67 9.86 -7.04
N LYS A 32 12.41 8.80 -6.87
CA LYS A 32 12.99 8.06 -7.99
C LYS A 32 12.10 6.97 -8.53
N THR A 33 10.96 6.73 -7.90
CA THR A 33 10.03 5.70 -8.31
C THR A 33 8.96 6.31 -9.21
N THR A 34 8.62 5.63 -10.29
CA THR A 34 7.57 6.08 -11.21
C THR A 34 6.40 5.13 -11.20
N MET A 35 5.24 5.64 -11.61
CA MET A 35 4.04 4.80 -11.75
C MET A 35 4.28 3.64 -12.71
N ALA A 36 5.02 3.90 -13.80
CA ALA A 36 5.31 2.85 -14.78
C ALA A 36 6.14 1.74 -14.16
N GLU A 37 7.08 2.08 -13.30
CA GLU A 37 7.91 1.08 -12.63
C GLU A 37 7.11 0.23 -11.67
N ILE A 38 6.23 0.87 -10.93
CA ILE A 38 5.34 0.15 -10.00
C ILE A 38 4.45 -0.80 -10.80
N ALA A 39 3.90 -0.31 -11.91
CA ALA A 39 3.04 -1.13 -12.77
C ALA A 39 3.81 -2.33 -13.31
N ALA A 40 5.03 -2.12 -13.75
CA ALA A 40 5.86 -3.21 -14.26
C ALA A 40 6.10 -4.29 -13.20
N ASP A 41 6.32 -3.86 -11.96
CA ASP A 41 6.50 -4.81 -10.86
C ASP A 41 5.25 -5.64 -10.60
N CYS A 42 4.10 -5.08 -10.93
CA CYS A 42 2.82 -5.76 -10.76
C CYS A 42 2.37 -6.50 -12.04
N ASP A 43 3.23 -6.51 -13.04
CA ASP A 43 2.93 -7.16 -14.31
C ASP A 43 1.70 -6.55 -14.98
N MET A 44 1.61 -5.24 -14.95
CA MET A 44 0.51 -4.52 -15.58
C MET A 44 1.03 -3.29 -16.32
N SER A 45 0.21 -2.76 -17.22
CA SER A 45 0.55 -1.56 -17.95
C SER A 45 0.40 -0.31 -17.08
N ALA A 46 1.12 0.75 -17.46
CA ALA A 46 0.98 2.02 -16.77
C ALA A 46 -0.47 2.53 -16.85
N ALA A 47 -1.11 2.34 -17.99
CA ALA A 47 -2.50 2.74 -18.14
C ALA A 47 -3.40 2.02 -17.15
N ASN A 48 -3.10 0.75 -16.89
CA ASN A 48 -3.91 -0.04 -15.98
C ASN A 48 -3.76 0.39 -14.53
N ILE A 49 -2.55 0.75 -14.11
CA ILE A 49 -2.34 1.17 -12.73
C ILE A 49 -3.11 2.45 -12.42
N TYR A 50 -3.27 3.34 -13.42
CA TYR A 50 -4.02 4.58 -13.23
C TYR A 50 -5.51 4.37 -13.01
N ARG A 51 -6.00 3.15 -13.21
CA ARG A 51 -7.38 2.80 -12.84
C ARG A 51 -7.55 2.66 -11.34
N TYR A 52 -6.47 2.40 -10.64
CA TYR A 52 -6.51 2.14 -9.20
C TYR A 52 -6.01 3.32 -8.38
N PHE A 53 -5.02 4.02 -8.90
CA PHE A 53 -4.42 5.16 -8.21
C PHE A 53 -4.16 6.27 -9.20
N GLU A 54 -4.57 7.46 -8.86
CA GLU A 54 -4.49 8.61 -9.75
C GLU A 54 -3.06 9.01 -10.04
N ASN A 55 -2.20 8.91 -9.02
CA ASN A 55 -0.81 9.28 -9.16
C ASN A 55 0.00 8.66 -8.03
N LYS A 56 1.30 8.88 -8.09
CA LYS A 56 2.22 8.33 -7.10
C LYS A 56 1.95 8.89 -5.71
N LEU A 57 1.55 10.14 -5.64
CA LEU A 57 1.25 10.77 -4.36
C LEU A 57 0.10 10.06 -3.65
N GLU A 58 -0.91 9.66 -4.39
CA GLU A 58 -2.03 8.92 -3.82
C GLU A 58 -1.58 7.59 -3.22
N ILE A 59 -0.71 6.89 -3.94
CA ILE A 59 -0.14 5.65 -3.42
C ILE A 59 0.62 5.91 -2.13
N GLY A 60 1.48 6.92 -2.15
CA GLY A 60 2.25 7.29 -0.97
C GLY A 60 1.39 7.68 0.20
N ALA A 61 0.32 8.43 -0.07
CA ALA A 61 -0.61 8.84 0.98
C ALA A 61 -1.33 7.65 1.61
N GLN A 62 -1.72 6.67 0.80
CA GLN A 62 -2.38 5.48 1.33
C GLN A 62 -1.42 4.64 2.17
N LEU A 63 -0.18 4.51 1.72
CA LEU A 63 0.82 3.79 2.49
C LEU A 63 1.11 4.49 3.81
N ALA A 64 1.21 5.80 3.77
CA ALA A 64 1.45 6.58 4.98
C ALA A 64 0.30 6.42 5.98
N ARG A 65 -0.92 6.45 5.48
CA ARG A 65 -2.09 6.26 6.35
C ARG A 65 -2.10 4.89 7.01
N ARG A 66 -1.73 3.85 6.26
CA ARG A 66 -1.66 2.50 6.81
C ARG A 66 -0.58 2.39 7.86
N TRP A 67 0.57 2.97 7.56
CA TRP A 67 1.68 2.97 8.50
C TRP A 67 1.33 3.70 9.78
N LEU A 68 0.72 4.88 9.65
CA LEU A 68 0.29 5.65 10.81
C LEU A 68 -0.78 4.92 11.61
N ALA A 69 -1.71 4.27 10.93
CA ALA A 69 -2.74 3.51 11.62
C ALA A 69 -2.14 2.37 12.45
N GLN A 70 -1.16 1.70 11.90
CA GLN A 70 -0.47 0.63 12.63
C GLN A 70 0.30 1.17 13.82
N GLU A 71 0.99 2.27 13.64
CA GLU A 71 1.72 2.92 14.72
C GLU A 71 0.77 3.40 15.81
N CYS A 72 -0.34 4.00 15.42
CA CYS A 72 -1.33 4.44 16.38
C CYS A 72 -1.93 3.28 17.15
N SER A 73 -2.19 2.16 16.48
CA SER A 73 -2.68 0.96 17.15
C SER A 73 -1.69 0.44 18.17
N ALA A 74 -0.43 0.39 17.78
CA ALA A 74 0.62 -0.07 18.67
C ALA A 74 0.74 0.83 19.89
N LEU A 75 0.70 2.14 19.66
CA LEU A 75 0.75 3.10 20.77
C LEU A 75 -0.46 2.98 21.67
N ALA A 76 -1.63 2.81 21.08
CA ALA A 76 -2.86 2.65 21.85
C ALA A 76 -2.78 1.42 22.73
N GLU A 77 -2.22 0.34 22.22
CA GLU A 77 -2.05 -0.88 23.01
C GLU A 77 -1.10 -0.67 24.18
N VAL A 78 -0.02 0.03 23.94
CA VAL A 78 0.96 0.32 24.99
C VAL A 78 0.35 1.21 26.06
N ILE A 79 -0.37 2.25 25.62
CA ILE A 79 -0.97 3.19 26.55
C ILE A 79 -2.13 2.57 27.31
N ALA A 80 -2.93 1.76 26.62
CA ALA A 80 -4.10 1.14 27.22
C ALA A 80 -3.75 -0.08 28.06
N ALA A 81 -2.56 -0.64 27.88
CA ALA A 81 -2.14 -1.79 28.63
C ALA A 81 -2.13 -1.46 30.12
N PRO A 82 -2.67 -2.33 30.95
CA PRO A 82 -2.63 -2.07 32.38
C PRO A 82 -1.18 -2.07 32.84
N THR A 83 -0.84 -1.02 33.51
CA THR A 83 0.49 -0.96 34.10
C THR A 83 0.45 -1.65 35.43
N PRO A 84 1.46 -2.40 35.71
CA PRO A 84 1.56 -3.07 37.01
C PRO A 84 1.59 -2.09 38.14
#